data_15b88502ab6b173de5aeb165205044f8
#
_entry.id   15b88502ab6b173de5aeb165205044f8
#
_cell.length_a   1.000
_cell.length_b   1.000
_cell.length_c   1.000
_cell.angle_alpha   90.00
_cell.angle_beta   90.00
_cell.angle_gamma   90.00
#
_symmetry.space_group_name_H-M   'P 1'
#
loop_
_entity.id
_entity.type
_entity.pdbx_description
1 polymer ?
#
loop_
_entity_poly.entity_id
_entity_poly.type
_entity_poly.pdbx_seq_one_letter_code
_entity_poly.pdbx_strand_id
1 'polypeptide(L)'
;MALIEVQALTKAFRTYKKEPGLRGAVRGLFHRRYEQTLAVDHVGFTVEEGELVGFLGPNGAGKTTTLKMLAGLLHPTSGTARVLGFVPWERQDGYRRQFALLLGQKNQLWWDLPARESLELNGMIYGLPRAVFQRTVDELTGLLAVRDKLDVMVRELSLGERMKMELIAALLHQPRVLFLDEPTIGLDVVSQKTVREFLRLYNERQKTTILLTSHYMTDIQELCHRVIIIDKGKISFDGRLGEILDRFADFKIVTISWQTGANFPAVDFNRFGELVENSANRIQIKVKRDQVIAVCKELLDKVPVNDIDIQEVPIEDVIRQIFAR
;
A
#
# COMPACT_ATOMS: atom_id res chain seq x y z
N MET A 1 14.37 17.72 3.37
CA MET A 1 15.20 17.59 2.14
C MET A 1 14.78 16.30 1.46
N ALA A 2 14.42 16.37 0.18
CA ALA A 2 13.91 15.18 -0.51
C ALA A 2 14.95 14.07 -0.52
N LEU A 3 14.56 12.89 -0.05
CA LEU A 3 15.42 11.70 0.01
C LEU A 3 15.19 10.79 -1.19
N ILE A 4 13.95 10.82 -1.74
CA ILE A 4 13.57 10.17 -2.99
C ILE A 4 13.08 11.25 -3.94
N GLU A 5 13.66 11.33 -5.13
CA GLU A 5 13.29 12.26 -6.19
C GLU A 5 13.05 11.47 -7.47
N VAL A 6 11.88 11.64 -8.07
CA VAL A 6 11.47 10.94 -9.29
C VAL A 6 10.98 11.97 -10.29
N GLN A 7 11.51 11.94 -11.53
CA GLN A 7 11.16 12.90 -12.57
C GLN A 7 10.89 12.19 -13.89
N ALA A 8 9.65 12.29 -14.37
CA ALA A 8 9.15 11.73 -15.63
C ALA A 8 9.57 10.26 -15.84
N LEU A 9 9.60 9.47 -14.75
CA LEU A 9 10.06 8.09 -14.76
C LEU A 9 9.09 7.25 -15.60
N THR A 10 9.64 6.52 -16.58
CA THR A 10 8.83 5.74 -17.53
C THR A 10 9.39 4.34 -17.67
N LYS A 11 8.49 3.35 -17.69
CA LYS A 11 8.83 1.96 -17.99
C LYS A 11 7.86 1.35 -18.99
N ALA A 12 8.39 1.02 -20.16
CA ALA A 12 7.71 0.25 -21.19
C ALA A 12 8.27 -1.18 -21.25
N PHE A 13 7.39 -2.16 -21.27
CA PHE A 13 7.72 -3.55 -21.56
C PHE A 13 7.34 -3.88 -22.99
N ARG A 14 8.21 -4.62 -23.67
CA ARG A 14 7.91 -5.19 -24.99
C ARG A 14 7.56 -6.66 -24.83
N THR A 15 6.33 -7.02 -25.11
CA THR A 15 5.86 -8.40 -25.08
C THR A 15 5.63 -8.89 -26.49
N TYR A 16 6.10 -10.10 -26.79
CA TYR A 16 5.83 -10.74 -28.05
C TYR A 16 4.45 -11.38 -28.04
N LYS A 17 3.56 -10.95 -28.94
CA LYS A 17 2.23 -11.55 -29.09
C LYS A 17 2.35 -12.79 -29.98
N LYS A 18 2.25 -13.98 -29.35
CA LYS A 18 2.21 -15.25 -30.11
C LYS A 18 0.86 -15.38 -30.80
N GLU A 19 0.88 -15.54 -32.11
CA GLU A 19 -0.32 -15.96 -32.83
C GLU A 19 -0.56 -17.47 -32.58
N PRO A 20 -1.81 -17.89 -32.26
CA PRO A 20 -2.10 -19.29 -31.98
C PRO A 20 -1.96 -20.17 -33.26
N GLY A 21 -1.54 -21.43 -33.07
CA GLY A 21 -1.43 -22.46 -34.13
C GLY A 21 -0.06 -22.53 -34.77
N LEU A 22 0.18 -23.68 -35.48
CA LEU A 22 1.47 -23.98 -36.14
C LEU A 22 1.87 -22.93 -37.18
N ARG A 23 0.90 -22.41 -37.94
CA ARG A 23 1.14 -21.36 -38.96
C ARG A 23 1.57 -20.04 -38.27
N GLY A 24 0.99 -19.70 -37.09
CA GLY A 24 1.39 -18.56 -36.31
C GLY A 24 2.80 -18.72 -35.71
N ALA A 25 3.16 -19.93 -35.31
CA ALA A 25 4.50 -20.22 -34.79
C ALA A 25 5.58 -20.05 -35.87
N VAL A 26 5.34 -20.55 -37.12
CA VAL A 26 6.27 -20.38 -38.22
C VAL A 26 6.39 -18.92 -38.69
N ARG A 27 5.25 -18.19 -38.75
CA ARG A 27 5.24 -16.77 -39.08
C ARG A 27 5.97 -15.93 -38.03
N GLY A 28 5.85 -16.30 -36.74
CA GLY A 28 6.53 -15.64 -35.62
C GLY A 28 8.05 -15.78 -35.61
N LEU A 29 8.62 -16.77 -36.36
CA LEU A 29 10.07 -16.89 -36.56
C LEU A 29 10.63 -15.77 -37.44
N PHE A 30 9.84 -15.33 -38.44
CA PHE A 30 10.27 -14.32 -39.41
C PHE A 30 9.71 -12.92 -39.15
N HIS A 31 8.50 -12.80 -38.57
CA HIS A 31 7.83 -11.53 -38.28
C HIS A 31 7.27 -11.52 -36.85
N ARG A 32 8.07 -11.05 -35.89
CA ARG A 32 7.64 -10.91 -34.52
C ARG A 32 6.88 -9.59 -34.35
N ARG A 33 5.60 -9.69 -33.99
CA ARG A 33 4.83 -8.51 -33.55
C ARG A 33 5.05 -8.28 -32.09
N TYR A 34 5.59 -7.11 -31.75
CA TYR A 34 5.76 -6.68 -30.35
C TYR A 34 4.64 -5.71 -29.98
N GLU A 35 3.99 -5.98 -28.87
CA GLU A 35 3.15 -5.01 -28.18
C GLU A 35 3.98 -4.32 -27.11
N GLN A 36 3.83 -3.00 -27.02
CA GLN A 36 4.49 -2.20 -25.99
C GLN A 36 3.45 -1.84 -24.93
N THR A 37 3.68 -2.27 -23.69
CA THR A 37 2.83 -1.93 -22.56
C THR A 37 3.58 -0.95 -21.68
N LEU A 38 3.01 0.24 -21.49
CA LEU A 38 3.52 1.24 -20.55
C LEU A 38 3.05 0.85 -19.16
N ALA A 39 3.98 0.32 -18.35
CA ALA A 39 3.69 -0.02 -16.95
C ALA A 39 3.83 1.18 -16.01
N VAL A 40 4.68 2.14 -16.36
CA VAL A 40 4.87 3.42 -15.68
C VAL A 40 5.05 4.49 -16.75
N ASP A 41 4.30 5.57 -16.68
CA ASP A 41 4.21 6.60 -17.71
C ASP A 41 4.42 8.00 -17.11
N HIS A 42 5.63 8.54 -17.26
CA HIS A 42 6.05 9.87 -16.82
C HIS A 42 5.74 10.18 -15.34
N VAL A 43 5.93 9.21 -14.46
CA VAL A 43 5.71 9.37 -13.02
C VAL A 43 6.74 10.32 -12.41
N GLY A 44 6.26 11.29 -11.62
CA GLY A 44 7.11 12.24 -10.90
C GLY A 44 6.58 12.51 -9.49
N PHE A 45 7.43 12.36 -8.47
CA PHE A 45 7.13 12.66 -7.07
C PHE A 45 8.42 12.81 -6.26
N THR A 46 8.29 13.34 -5.06
CA THR A 46 9.39 13.41 -4.08
C THR A 46 8.93 12.80 -2.77
N VAL A 47 9.85 12.26 -1.97
CA VAL A 47 9.60 11.81 -0.59
C VAL A 47 10.67 12.39 0.32
N GLU A 48 10.24 13.03 1.39
CA GLU A 48 11.13 13.65 2.38
C GLU A 48 11.72 12.62 3.34
N GLU A 49 12.83 12.98 3.99
CA GLU A 49 13.47 12.11 4.98
C GLU A 49 12.54 11.84 6.18
N GLY A 50 12.45 10.58 6.60
CA GLY A 50 11.60 10.13 7.69
C GLY A 50 10.10 10.04 7.36
N GLU A 51 9.70 10.36 6.13
CA GLU A 51 8.30 10.30 5.71
C GLU A 51 7.86 8.83 5.48
N LEU A 52 6.65 8.50 5.93
CA LEU A 52 5.98 7.24 5.61
C LEU A 52 4.85 7.52 4.63
N VAL A 53 5.04 7.11 3.37
CA VAL A 53 4.15 7.42 2.26
C VAL A 53 3.48 6.15 1.74
N GLY A 54 2.16 6.19 1.60
CA GLY A 54 1.37 5.15 0.94
C GLY A 54 1.43 5.30 -0.58
N PHE A 55 1.77 4.24 -1.30
CA PHE A 55 1.79 4.21 -2.76
C PHE A 55 0.67 3.29 -3.26
N LEU A 56 -0.47 3.86 -3.61
CA LEU A 56 -1.73 3.19 -3.85
C LEU A 56 -2.04 3.05 -5.34
N GLY A 57 -2.81 2.02 -5.68
CA GLY A 57 -3.29 1.82 -7.05
C GLY A 57 -3.83 0.40 -7.26
N PRO A 58 -4.62 0.14 -8.30
CA PRO A 58 -5.12 -1.18 -8.62
C PRO A 58 -3.97 -2.13 -9.04
N ASN A 59 -4.30 -3.41 -9.19
CA ASN A 59 -3.34 -4.38 -9.73
C ASN A 59 -2.94 -3.99 -11.15
N GLY A 60 -1.64 -4.03 -11.43
CA GLY A 60 -1.10 -3.62 -12.72
C GLY A 60 -0.93 -2.11 -12.91
N ALA A 61 -1.27 -1.27 -11.92
CA ALA A 61 -1.12 0.19 -12.02
C ALA A 61 0.33 0.68 -12.11
N GLY A 62 1.33 -0.17 -11.82
CA GLY A 62 2.75 0.20 -11.88
C GLY A 62 3.47 0.29 -10.54
N LYS A 63 2.80 0.04 -9.40
CA LYS A 63 3.37 0.14 -8.04
C LYS A 63 4.68 -0.63 -7.88
N THR A 64 4.61 -1.95 -7.98
CA THR A 64 5.79 -2.84 -7.87
C THR A 64 6.86 -2.53 -8.91
N THR A 65 6.47 -2.11 -10.12
CA THR A 65 7.42 -1.71 -11.17
C THR A 65 8.19 -0.46 -10.75
N THR A 66 7.51 0.53 -10.18
CA THR A 66 8.14 1.74 -9.64
C THR A 66 9.09 1.41 -8.50
N LEU A 67 8.66 0.61 -7.50
CA LEU A 67 9.53 0.19 -6.39
C LEU A 67 10.77 -0.55 -6.90
N LYS A 68 10.63 -1.45 -7.89
CA LYS A 68 11.78 -2.15 -8.50
C LYS A 68 12.74 -1.22 -9.21
N MET A 69 12.26 -0.16 -9.85
CA MET A 69 13.14 0.86 -10.44
C MET A 69 13.88 1.64 -9.36
N LEU A 70 13.20 2.07 -8.30
CA LEU A 70 13.81 2.77 -7.17
C LEU A 70 14.79 1.88 -6.39
N ALA A 71 14.57 0.58 -6.33
CA ALA A 71 15.52 -0.38 -5.75
C ALA A 71 16.67 -0.79 -6.69
N GLY A 72 16.73 -0.24 -7.91
CA GLY A 72 17.76 -0.59 -8.90
C GLY A 72 17.68 -2.00 -9.47
N LEU A 73 16.54 -2.69 -9.25
CA LEU A 73 16.28 -4.02 -9.82
C LEU A 73 15.79 -3.95 -11.27
N LEU A 74 15.26 -2.80 -11.67
CA LEU A 74 14.73 -2.57 -12.99
C LEU A 74 15.24 -1.25 -13.55
N HIS A 75 15.75 -1.27 -14.78
CA HIS A 75 16.18 -0.05 -15.46
C HIS A 75 14.97 0.66 -16.10
N PRO A 76 14.76 1.96 -15.94
CA PRO A 76 13.72 2.71 -16.61
C PRO A 76 13.92 2.75 -18.13
N THR A 77 12.88 3.03 -18.88
CA THR A 77 12.96 3.28 -20.32
C THR A 77 13.37 4.74 -20.57
N SER A 78 12.89 5.65 -19.72
CA SER A 78 13.26 7.09 -19.74
C SER A 78 12.95 7.73 -18.38
N GLY A 79 13.33 8.99 -18.21
CA GLY A 79 13.19 9.73 -16.97
C GLY A 79 14.34 9.49 -16.00
N THR A 80 14.29 10.11 -14.83
CA THR A 80 15.33 10.05 -13.82
C THR A 80 14.77 9.75 -12.44
N ALA A 81 15.58 9.11 -11.59
CA ALA A 81 15.28 8.98 -10.17
C ALA A 81 16.59 9.08 -9.36
N ARG A 82 16.48 9.71 -8.19
CA ARG A 82 17.54 9.73 -7.18
C ARG A 82 16.95 9.24 -5.85
N VAL A 83 17.67 8.36 -5.20
CA VAL A 83 17.34 7.87 -3.85
C VAL A 83 18.61 8.02 -3.03
N LEU A 84 18.54 8.73 -1.90
CA LEU A 84 19.73 9.05 -1.08
C LEU A 84 20.85 9.76 -1.88
N GLY A 85 20.47 10.50 -2.93
CA GLY A 85 21.44 11.13 -3.85
C GLY A 85 22.00 10.22 -4.93
N PHE A 86 21.79 8.89 -4.86
CA PHE A 86 22.26 7.91 -5.84
C PHE A 86 21.25 7.69 -6.97
N VAL A 87 21.77 7.31 -8.13
CA VAL A 87 20.95 6.78 -9.23
C VAL A 87 20.76 5.27 -9.00
N PRO A 88 19.52 4.79 -8.73
CA PRO A 88 19.31 3.43 -8.24
C PRO A 88 19.86 2.31 -9.12
N TRP A 89 19.71 2.43 -10.44
CA TRP A 89 20.12 1.39 -11.40
C TRP A 89 21.62 1.35 -11.68
N GLU A 90 22.41 2.29 -11.18
CA GLU A 90 23.88 2.21 -11.14
C GLU A 90 24.36 1.21 -10.09
N ARG A 91 23.49 0.82 -9.14
CA ARG A 91 23.72 -0.22 -8.14
C ARG A 91 25.00 -0.05 -7.33
N GLN A 92 25.34 1.20 -7.01
CA GLN A 92 26.50 1.51 -6.19
C GLN A 92 26.39 0.85 -4.81
N ASP A 93 27.52 0.37 -4.26
CA ASP A 93 27.54 -0.30 -2.95
C ASP A 93 27.07 0.61 -1.82
N GLY A 94 27.44 1.89 -1.89
CA GLY A 94 26.97 2.91 -0.96
C GLY A 94 25.45 3.04 -0.92
N TYR A 95 24.78 2.88 -2.07
CA TYR A 95 23.34 2.86 -2.17
C TYR A 95 22.75 1.57 -1.58
N ARG A 96 23.25 0.41 -2.02
CA ARG A 96 22.73 -0.91 -1.61
C ARG A 96 22.75 -1.14 -0.11
N ARG A 97 23.68 -0.52 0.60
CA ARG A 97 23.81 -0.61 2.06
C ARG A 97 22.85 0.30 2.83
N GLN A 98 22.15 1.21 2.16
CA GLN A 98 21.32 2.23 2.80
C GLN A 98 19.81 2.06 2.54
N PHE A 99 19.43 1.09 1.72
CA PHE A 99 18.00 0.79 1.52
C PHE A 99 17.72 -0.70 1.72
N ALA A 100 16.45 -1.00 1.95
CA ALA A 100 15.92 -2.35 1.87
C ALA A 100 14.66 -2.39 1.02
N LEU A 101 14.41 -3.52 0.38
CA LEU A 101 13.18 -3.79 -0.38
C LEU A 101 12.60 -5.10 0.10
N LEU A 102 11.36 -5.06 0.59
CA LEU A 102 10.56 -6.23 0.91
C LEU A 102 9.46 -6.39 -0.13
N LEU A 103 9.46 -7.53 -0.81
CA LEU A 103 8.42 -7.92 -1.76
C LEU A 103 7.57 -9.01 -1.09
N GLY A 104 6.31 -8.73 -0.76
CA GLY A 104 5.44 -9.60 0.04
C GLY A 104 5.27 -11.04 -0.47
N GLN A 105 5.59 -11.29 -1.76
CA GLN A 105 5.51 -12.62 -2.37
C GLN A 105 6.88 -13.26 -2.65
N LYS A 106 7.98 -12.64 -2.23
CA LYS A 106 9.34 -13.16 -2.44
C LYS A 106 10.06 -13.30 -1.12
N ASN A 107 10.57 -14.50 -0.87
CA ASN A 107 11.36 -14.79 0.31
C ASN A 107 12.79 -14.28 0.14
N GLN A 108 13.31 -13.62 1.16
CA GLN A 108 14.73 -13.25 1.32
C GLN A 108 15.45 -14.24 2.23
N LEU A 109 14.68 -14.96 3.05
CA LEU A 109 15.19 -15.98 3.97
C LEU A 109 15.37 -17.32 3.27
N TRP A 110 16.35 -18.08 3.71
CA TRP A 110 16.63 -19.42 3.21
C TRP A 110 15.64 -20.43 3.79
N TRP A 111 14.88 -21.04 2.91
CA TRP A 111 13.72 -21.89 3.22
C TRP A 111 14.02 -23.07 4.13
N ASP A 112 15.19 -23.70 3.91
CA ASP A 112 15.62 -24.92 4.61
C ASP A 112 16.58 -24.64 5.79
N LEU A 113 16.70 -23.40 6.22
CA LEU A 113 17.48 -23.03 7.39
C LEU A 113 16.56 -22.55 8.52
N PRO A 114 16.98 -22.69 9.80
CA PRO A 114 16.38 -21.96 10.90
C PRO A 114 16.42 -20.46 10.65
N ALA A 115 15.39 -19.74 11.14
CA ALA A 115 15.31 -18.29 10.95
C ALA A 115 16.58 -17.59 11.46
N ARG A 116 17.14 -17.99 12.59
CA ARG A 116 18.40 -17.48 13.16
C ARG A 116 19.55 -17.56 12.16
N GLU A 117 19.77 -18.73 11.56
CA GLU A 117 20.87 -18.93 10.61
C GLU A 117 20.68 -18.10 9.34
N SER A 118 19.44 -18.01 8.84
CA SER A 118 19.09 -17.12 7.74
C SER A 118 19.39 -15.66 8.04
N LEU A 119 19.10 -15.19 9.26
CA LEU A 119 19.42 -13.82 9.69
C LEU A 119 20.94 -13.64 9.84
N GLU A 120 21.67 -14.62 10.36
CA GLU A 120 23.14 -14.57 10.46
C GLU A 120 23.81 -14.46 9.09
N LEU A 121 23.34 -15.22 8.09
CA LEU A 121 23.81 -15.08 6.71
C LEU A 121 23.57 -13.67 6.15
N ASN A 122 22.39 -13.10 6.37
CA ASN A 122 22.12 -11.72 5.99
C ASN A 122 23.06 -10.73 6.71
N GLY A 123 23.27 -10.91 8.02
CA GLY A 123 24.21 -10.10 8.78
C GLY A 123 25.64 -10.16 8.22
N MET A 124 26.11 -11.35 7.81
CA MET A 124 27.41 -11.54 7.16
C MET A 124 27.48 -10.86 5.78
N ILE A 125 26.43 -10.94 4.97
CA ILE A 125 26.36 -10.29 3.65
C ILE A 125 26.50 -8.76 3.79
N TYR A 126 25.88 -8.17 4.82
CA TYR A 126 26.00 -6.75 5.10
C TYR A 126 27.27 -6.37 5.87
N GLY A 127 28.05 -7.37 6.32
CA GLY A 127 29.31 -7.16 7.07
C GLY A 127 29.06 -6.60 8.49
N LEU A 128 27.96 -7.00 9.14
CA LEU A 128 27.61 -6.48 10.46
C LEU A 128 28.53 -7.08 11.55
N PRO A 129 29.06 -6.24 12.46
CA PRO A 129 29.76 -6.74 13.63
C PRO A 129 28.79 -7.60 14.49
N ARG A 130 29.30 -8.72 15.01
CA ARG A 130 28.48 -9.70 15.77
C ARG A 130 27.67 -9.07 16.91
N ALA A 131 28.27 -8.15 17.66
CA ALA A 131 27.57 -7.47 18.75
C ALA A 131 26.43 -6.56 18.28
N VAL A 132 26.58 -5.89 17.11
CA VAL A 132 25.53 -5.09 16.49
C VAL A 132 24.41 -5.98 16.00
N PHE A 133 24.77 -7.04 15.27
CA PHE A 133 23.80 -8.04 14.78
C PHE A 133 22.94 -8.61 15.93
N GLN A 134 23.58 -9.13 16.99
CA GLN A 134 22.88 -9.74 18.11
C GLN A 134 21.89 -8.74 18.77
N ARG A 135 22.35 -7.51 19.05
CA ARG A 135 21.51 -6.48 19.63
C ARG A 135 20.32 -6.14 18.74
N THR A 136 20.55 -5.99 17.42
CA THR A 136 19.47 -5.67 16.47
C THR A 136 18.46 -6.81 16.36
N VAL A 137 18.92 -8.08 16.30
CA VAL A 137 18.02 -9.25 16.29
C VAL A 137 17.21 -9.31 17.57
N ASP A 138 17.83 -9.13 18.73
CA ASP A 138 17.14 -9.18 20.03
C ASP A 138 16.07 -8.08 20.15
N GLU A 139 16.37 -6.87 19.69
CA GLU A 139 15.42 -5.74 19.67
C GLU A 139 14.24 -6.03 18.71
N LEU A 140 14.54 -6.34 17.45
CA LEU A 140 13.50 -6.51 16.42
C LEU A 140 12.61 -7.74 16.68
N THR A 141 13.18 -8.86 17.13
CA THR A 141 12.40 -10.05 17.50
C THR A 141 11.50 -9.81 18.72
N GLY A 142 11.94 -8.98 19.65
CA GLY A 142 11.14 -8.55 20.78
C GLY A 142 9.96 -7.67 20.36
N LEU A 143 10.20 -6.68 19.49
CA LEU A 143 9.16 -5.77 18.98
C LEU A 143 8.11 -6.49 18.12
N LEU A 144 8.53 -7.49 17.34
CA LEU A 144 7.65 -8.28 16.47
C LEU A 144 7.06 -9.52 17.15
N ALA A 145 7.42 -9.78 18.44
CA ALA A 145 6.97 -10.92 19.23
C ALA A 145 7.20 -12.27 18.51
N VAL A 146 8.46 -12.51 18.05
CA VAL A 146 8.84 -13.74 17.32
C VAL A 146 10.18 -14.34 17.80
N ARG A 147 10.64 -13.98 19.01
CA ARG A 147 11.91 -14.46 19.55
C ARG A 147 11.95 -15.98 19.72
N ASP A 148 10.82 -16.58 20.09
CA ASP A 148 10.63 -18.03 20.25
C ASP A 148 10.67 -18.81 18.92
N LYS A 149 10.61 -18.10 17.78
CA LYS A 149 10.61 -18.68 16.44
C LYS A 149 11.97 -18.66 15.74
N LEU A 150 13.00 -18.13 16.41
CA LEU A 150 14.34 -18.02 15.80
C LEU A 150 14.94 -19.36 15.40
N ASP A 151 14.69 -20.41 16.19
CA ASP A 151 15.27 -21.72 15.96
C ASP A 151 14.35 -22.66 15.14
N VAL A 152 13.23 -22.12 14.63
CA VAL A 152 12.30 -22.83 13.74
C VAL A 152 12.75 -22.66 12.29
N MET A 153 12.64 -23.72 11.48
CA MET A 153 12.91 -23.69 10.03
C MET A 153 11.99 -22.68 9.35
N VAL A 154 12.52 -21.86 8.43
CA VAL A 154 11.74 -20.84 7.74
C VAL A 154 10.49 -21.42 7.05
N ARG A 155 10.58 -22.63 6.48
CA ARG A 155 9.45 -23.33 5.85
C ARG A 155 8.33 -23.74 6.82
N GLU A 156 8.63 -23.85 8.11
CA GLU A 156 7.68 -24.28 9.15
C GLU A 156 6.99 -23.10 9.84
N LEU A 157 7.47 -21.89 9.57
CA LEU A 157 6.84 -20.65 10.06
C LEU A 157 5.50 -20.41 9.37
N SER A 158 4.51 -19.97 10.14
CA SER A 158 3.29 -19.40 9.56
C SER A 158 3.62 -18.20 8.66
N LEU A 159 2.69 -17.82 7.79
CA LEU A 159 2.90 -16.67 6.89
C LEU A 159 3.19 -15.38 7.67
N GLY A 160 2.48 -15.16 8.80
CA GLY A 160 2.70 -13.99 9.65
C GLY A 160 4.07 -14.00 10.34
N GLU A 161 4.47 -15.14 10.92
CA GLU A 161 5.80 -15.30 11.53
C GLU A 161 6.92 -15.11 10.51
N ARG A 162 6.76 -15.70 9.32
CA ARG A 162 7.72 -15.55 8.23
C ARG A 162 7.84 -14.11 7.77
N MET A 163 6.74 -13.39 7.57
CA MET A 163 6.77 -11.97 7.20
C MET A 163 7.48 -11.11 8.25
N LYS A 164 7.28 -11.41 9.54
CA LYS A 164 7.99 -10.72 10.62
C LYS A 164 9.50 -10.99 10.56
N MET A 165 9.93 -12.23 10.26
CA MET A 165 11.35 -12.56 10.07
C MET A 165 11.94 -11.92 8.80
N GLU A 166 11.17 -11.82 7.71
CA GLU A 166 11.56 -11.09 6.49
C GLU A 166 11.77 -9.59 6.77
N LEU A 167 10.89 -8.97 7.59
CA LEU A 167 11.08 -7.59 8.05
C LEU A 167 12.36 -7.44 8.87
N ILE A 168 12.64 -8.37 9.79
CA ILE A 168 13.88 -8.36 10.57
C ILE A 168 15.09 -8.43 9.63
N ALA A 169 15.09 -9.36 8.68
CA ALA A 169 16.18 -9.47 7.71
C ALA A 169 16.41 -8.18 6.91
N ALA A 170 15.33 -7.54 6.46
CA ALA A 170 15.37 -6.27 5.74
C ALA A 170 15.91 -5.10 6.59
N LEU A 171 15.79 -5.18 7.91
CA LEU A 171 16.15 -4.10 8.83
C LEU A 171 17.47 -4.31 9.57
N LEU A 172 18.13 -5.47 9.44
CA LEU A 172 19.38 -5.80 10.13
C LEU A 172 20.48 -4.74 9.96
N HIS A 173 20.60 -4.20 8.74
CA HIS A 173 21.62 -3.21 8.38
C HIS A 173 21.17 -1.77 8.58
N GLN A 174 20.02 -1.55 9.26
CA GLN A 174 19.46 -0.24 9.60
C GLN A 174 19.35 0.70 8.39
N PRO A 175 18.57 0.34 7.37
CA PRO A 175 18.42 1.13 6.15
C PRO A 175 17.80 2.50 6.43
N ARG A 176 18.20 3.53 5.70
CA ARG A 176 17.58 4.85 5.74
C ARG A 176 16.31 4.91 4.88
N VAL A 177 16.19 4.02 3.89
CA VAL A 177 15.00 3.88 3.03
C VAL A 177 14.51 2.45 3.03
N LEU A 178 13.21 2.27 3.23
CA LEU A 178 12.53 0.98 3.21
C LEU A 178 11.41 1.00 2.17
N PHE A 179 11.52 0.15 1.17
CA PHE A 179 10.47 -0.12 0.19
C PHE A 179 9.70 -1.37 0.60
N LEU A 180 8.39 -1.23 0.82
CA LEU A 180 7.51 -2.33 1.23
C LEU A 180 6.43 -2.54 0.17
N ASP A 181 6.45 -3.70 -0.48
CA ASP A 181 5.44 -4.09 -1.46
C ASP A 181 4.48 -5.10 -0.84
N GLU A 182 3.34 -4.61 -0.35
CA GLU A 182 2.26 -5.40 0.26
C GLU A 182 2.69 -6.27 1.46
N PRO A 183 3.29 -5.67 2.52
CA PRO A 183 3.90 -6.44 3.61
C PRO A 183 2.87 -7.14 4.52
N THR A 184 1.59 -6.84 4.40
CA THR A 184 0.51 -7.39 5.23
C THR A 184 -0.40 -8.35 4.48
N ILE A 185 -0.12 -8.58 3.17
CA ILE A 185 -0.98 -9.40 2.32
C ILE A 185 -1.03 -10.86 2.81
N GLY A 186 -2.25 -11.38 2.96
CA GLY A 186 -2.49 -12.76 3.38
C GLY A 186 -2.21 -13.05 4.87
N LEU A 187 -1.83 -12.05 5.66
CA LEU A 187 -1.66 -12.19 7.09
C LEU A 187 -3.01 -12.20 7.82
N ASP A 188 -3.08 -12.90 8.95
CA ASP A 188 -4.18 -12.79 9.89
C ASP A 188 -4.24 -11.38 10.54
N VAL A 189 -5.41 -11.02 11.10
CA VAL A 189 -5.67 -9.68 11.66
C VAL A 189 -4.67 -9.31 12.77
N VAL A 190 -4.26 -10.26 13.60
CA VAL A 190 -3.32 -10.02 14.70
C VAL A 190 -1.93 -9.72 14.15
N SER A 191 -1.47 -10.52 13.18
CA SER A 191 -0.18 -10.32 12.51
C SER A 191 -0.15 -9.01 11.74
N GLN A 192 -1.23 -8.64 11.03
CA GLN A 192 -1.35 -7.35 10.35
C GLN A 192 -1.18 -6.18 11.34
N LYS A 193 -1.92 -6.23 12.47
CA LYS A 193 -1.84 -5.20 13.51
C LYS A 193 -0.42 -5.08 14.06
N THR A 194 0.20 -6.21 14.39
CA THR A 194 1.59 -6.22 14.93
C THR A 194 2.57 -5.59 13.94
N VAL A 195 2.46 -5.91 12.64
CA VAL A 195 3.31 -5.34 11.58
C VAL A 195 3.09 -3.84 11.45
N ARG A 196 1.83 -3.36 11.47
CA ARG A 196 1.54 -1.91 11.42
C ARG A 196 2.12 -1.16 12.61
N GLU A 197 1.85 -1.63 13.83
CA GLU A 197 2.38 -1.02 15.04
C GLU A 197 3.91 -0.97 15.04
N PHE A 198 4.54 -2.05 14.60
CA PHE A 198 5.98 -2.13 14.45
C PHE A 198 6.51 -1.10 13.44
N LEU A 199 5.94 -1.04 12.23
CA LEU A 199 6.38 -0.10 11.18
C LEU A 199 6.26 1.35 11.62
N ARG A 200 5.16 1.70 12.30
CA ARG A 200 4.95 3.04 12.87
C ARG A 200 6.04 3.37 13.90
N LEU A 201 6.23 2.50 14.89
CA LEU A 201 7.24 2.70 15.94
C LEU A 201 8.66 2.76 15.37
N TYR A 202 8.97 1.93 14.38
CA TYR A 202 10.28 1.90 13.73
C TYR A 202 10.53 3.21 12.96
N ASN A 203 9.56 3.69 12.18
CA ASN A 203 9.66 4.97 11.47
C ASN A 203 9.82 6.15 12.46
N GLU A 204 9.03 6.18 13.54
CA GLU A 204 9.09 7.24 14.56
C GLU A 204 10.46 7.30 15.24
N ARG A 205 11.05 6.12 15.59
CA ARG A 205 12.31 6.02 16.32
C ARG A 205 13.54 6.22 15.46
N GLN A 206 13.57 5.56 14.31
CA GLN A 206 14.74 5.52 13.43
C GLN A 206 14.72 6.57 12.32
N LYS A 207 13.57 7.25 12.14
CA LYS A 207 13.35 8.22 11.04
C LYS A 207 13.62 7.60 9.66
N THR A 208 13.44 6.28 9.52
CA THR A 208 13.56 5.58 8.24
C THR A 208 12.46 6.06 7.31
N THR A 209 12.82 6.46 6.10
CA THR A 209 11.85 6.83 5.07
C THR A 209 11.21 5.56 4.51
N ILE A 210 9.88 5.48 4.49
CA ILE A 210 9.16 4.28 4.08
C ILE A 210 8.23 4.59 2.91
N LEU A 211 8.36 3.86 1.81
CA LEU A 211 7.40 3.85 0.71
C LEU A 211 6.67 2.51 0.72
N LEU A 212 5.39 2.53 1.09
CA LEU A 212 4.56 1.37 1.36
C LEU A 212 3.49 1.21 0.29
N THR A 213 3.39 0.04 -0.36
CA THR A 213 2.18 -0.34 -1.09
C THR A 213 1.32 -1.24 -0.21
N SER A 214 0.01 -1.06 -0.26
CA SER A 214 -0.94 -1.97 0.37
C SER A 214 -2.24 -2.05 -0.41
N HIS A 215 -2.90 -3.21 -0.33
CA HIS A 215 -4.28 -3.41 -0.75
C HIS A 215 -5.28 -3.17 0.37
N TYR A 216 -4.80 -3.15 1.63
CA TYR A 216 -5.64 -2.91 2.79
C TYR A 216 -5.63 -1.42 3.13
N MET A 217 -6.80 -0.81 3.06
CA MET A 217 -6.93 0.61 3.38
C MET A 217 -6.60 0.93 4.82
N THR A 218 -6.87 -0.02 5.72
CA THR A 218 -6.50 0.08 7.14
C THR A 218 -5.00 0.33 7.34
N ASP A 219 -4.14 -0.33 6.54
CA ASP A 219 -2.68 -0.10 6.63
C ASP A 219 -2.35 1.35 6.29
N ILE A 220 -3.00 1.88 5.26
CA ILE A 220 -2.77 3.24 4.80
C ILE A 220 -3.28 4.27 5.81
N GLN A 221 -4.48 4.05 6.35
CA GLN A 221 -5.09 4.95 7.34
C GLN A 221 -4.31 4.99 8.66
N GLU A 222 -3.80 3.85 9.10
CA GLU A 222 -3.05 3.74 10.35
C GLU A 222 -1.59 4.20 10.25
N LEU A 223 -0.98 4.08 9.07
CA LEU A 223 0.45 4.32 8.87
C LEU A 223 0.76 5.63 8.15
N CYS A 224 -0.04 6.01 7.14
CA CYS A 224 0.36 7.03 6.17
C CYS A 224 -0.43 8.32 6.36
N HIS A 225 0.28 9.44 6.52
CA HIS A 225 -0.33 10.77 6.45
C HIS A 225 -0.47 11.30 5.01
N ARG A 226 0.42 10.83 4.12
CA ARG A 226 0.45 11.18 2.70
C ARG A 226 0.36 9.93 1.85
N VAL A 227 -0.34 10.07 0.73
CA VAL A 227 -0.50 9.01 -0.25
C VAL A 227 -0.26 9.52 -1.65
N ILE A 228 0.32 8.64 -2.46
CA ILE A 228 0.48 8.82 -3.90
C ILE A 228 -0.38 7.75 -4.57
N ILE A 229 -1.36 8.18 -5.38
CA ILE A 229 -2.24 7.26 -6.10
C ILE A 229 -1.76 7.16 -7.55
N ILE A 230 -1.47 5.93 -7.99
CA ILE A 230 -1.11 5.61 -9.36
C ILE A 230 -2.21 4.78 -10.02
N ASP A 231 -2.62 5.17 -11.21
CA ASP A 231 -3.53 4.41 -12.06
C ASP A 231 -3.02 4.38 -13.50
N LYS A 232 -3.08 3.20 -14.15
CA LYS A 232 -2.63 3.01 -15.54
C LYS A 232 -1.24 3.60 -15.82
N GLY A 233 -0.34 3.48 -14.83
CA GLY A 233 1.04 3.97 -14.91
C GLY A 233 1.23 5.45 -14.62
N LYS A 234 0.19 6.22 -14.31
CA LYS A 234 0.24 7.67 -14.08
C LYS A 234 -0.18 8.03 -12.66
N ILE A 235 0.43 9.06 -12.07
CA ILE A 235 -0.02 9.59 -10.79
C ILE A 235 -1.31 10.39 -11.01
N SER A 236 -2.37 10.00 -10.30
CA SER A 236 -3.67 10.67 -10.29
C SER A 236 -3.84 11.58 -9.07
N PHE A 237 -3.12 11.31 -7.98
CA PHE A 237 -3.15 12.11 -6.76
C PHE A 237 -1.82 11.97 -6.01
N ASP A 238 -1.36 13.06 -5.41
CA ASP A 238 -0.25 13.12 -4.45
C ASP A 238 -0.59 14.18 -3.42
N GLY A 239 -0.78 13.78 -2.16
CA GLY A 239 -1.22 14.69 -1.10
C GLY A 239 -1.57 13.97 0.19
N ARG A 240 -2.11 14.71 1.15
CA ARG A 240 -2.54 14.16 2.44
C ARG A 240 -3.75 13.25 2.27
N LEU A 241 -3.79 12.18 3.06
CA LEU A 241 -4.87 11.20 3.00
C LEU A 241 -6.26 11.84 3.19
N GLY A 242 -6.39 12.81 4.11
CA GLY A 242 -7.64 13.54 4.34
C GLY A 242 -8.12 14.37 3.13
N GLU A 243 -7.20 14.89 2.32
CA GLU A 243 -7.53 15.69 1.14
C GLU A 243 -8.22 14.88 0.03
N ILE A 244 -8.11 13.54 0.08
CA ILE A 244 -8.85 12.66 -0.85
C ILE A 244 -10.35 12.83 -0.65
N LEU A 245 -10.82 12.84 0.60
CA LEU A 245 -12.24 13.02 0.91
C LEU A 245 -12.72 14.40 0.46
N ASP A 246 -11.95 15.45 0.72
CA ASP A 246 -12.32 16.82 0.33
C ASP A 246 -12.36 17.00 -1.19
N ARG A 247 -11.45 16.33 -1.91
CA ARG A 247 -11.31 16.51 -3.37
C ARG A 247 -12.19 15.57 -4.20
N PHE A 248 -12.50 14.38 -3.69
CA PHE A 248 -13.17 13.33 -4.47
C PHE A 248 -14.45 12.79 -3.85
N ALA A 249 -14.76 13.11 -2.58
CA ALA A 249 -16.01 12.70 -1.95
C ALA A 249 -17.10 13.75 -2.22
N ASP A 250 -17.90 13.51 -3.27
CA ASP A 250 -19.05 14.35 -3.60
C ASP A 250 -20.26 14.09 -2.69
N PHE A 251 -20.19 13.08 -1.80
CA PHE A 251 -21.31 12.58 -1.01
C PHE A 251 -20.94 12.43 0.47
N LYS A 252 -21.97 12.43 1.31
CA LYS A 252 -21.91 12.01 2.72
C LYS A 252 -22.94 10.92 2.98
N ILE A 253 -22.74 10.15 4.03
CA ILE A 253 -23.72 9.16 4.52
C ILE A 253 -24.51 9.81 5.64
N VAL A 254 -25.82 9.94 5.43
CA VAL A 254 -26.77 10.37 6.45
C VAL A 254 -27.44 9.13 7.00
N THR A 255 -27.27 8.88 8.29
CA THR A 255 -27.92 7.79 9.02
C THR A 255 -28.99 8.40 9.91
N ILE A 256 -30.21 7.91 9.83
CA ILE A 256 -31.28 8.23 10.77
C ILE A 256 -31.84 6.97 11.41
N SER A 257 -32.21 7.07 12.67
CA SER A 257 -32.87 6.01 13.40
C SER A 257 -34.11 6.51 14.13
N TRP A 258 -35.09 5.63 14.32
CA TRP A 258 -36.33 5.89 15.03
C TRP A 258 -36.70 4.71 15.92
N GLN A 259 -37.70 4.91 16.80
CA GLN A 259 -38.16 3.81 17.68
C GLN A 259 -38.84 2.70 16.87
N THR A 260 -38.53 1.46 17.21
CA THR A 260 -39.19 0.29 16.60
C THR A 260 -40.71 0.38 16.83
N GLY A 261 -41.51 0.29 15.76
CA GLY A 261 -42.94 0.45 15.82
C GLY A 261 -43.46 1.89 15.72
N ALA A 262 -42.58 2.88 15.51
CA ALA A 262 -43.01 4.25 15.24
C ALA A 262 -43.90 4.30 13.99
N ASN A 263 -45.07 4.96 14.12
CA ASN A 263 -46.01 5.13 13.03
C ASN A 263 -45.82 6.49 12.38
N PHE A 264 -45.42 6.50 11.10
CA PHE A 264 -45.26 7.70 10.28
C PHE A 264 -45.66 7.41 8.82
N PRO A 265 -46.05 8.42 8.04
CA PRO A 265 -46.40 8.23 6.63
C PRO A 265 -45.29 7.53 5.84
N ALA A 266 -45.66 6.74 4.84
CA ALA A 266 -44.67 6.11 3.97
C ALA A 266 -43.81 7.17 3.30
N VAL A 267 -42.50 7.16 3.55
CA VAL A 267 -41.51 8.06 2.97
C VAL A 267 -40.75 7.29 1.91
N ASP A 268 -40.71 7.84 0.69
CA ASP A 268 -39.82 7.32 -0.35
C ASP A 268 -38.41 7.92 -0.11
N PHE A 269 -37.58 7.14 0.52
CA PHE A 269 -36.21 7.55 0.85
C PHE A 269 -35.29 7.63 -0.37
N ASN A 270 -35.60 6.95 -1.48
CA ASN A 270 -34.79 6.98 -2.70
C ASN A 270 -34.73 8.40 -3.32
N ARG A 271 -35.71 9.25 -3.05
CA ARG A 271 -35.73 10.64 -3.52
C ARG A 271 -34.65 11.52 -2.89
N PHE A 272 -34.09 11.12 -1.74
CA PHE A 272 -33.05 11.87 -1.01
C PHE A 272 -31.63 11.47 -1.40
N GLY A 273 -31.46 10.33 -2.07
CA GLY A 273 -30.17 9.82 -2.47
C GLY A 273 -30.17 8.31 -2.66
N GLU A 274 -28.98 7.75 -2.80
CA GLU A 274 -28.79 6.31 -2.92
C GLU A 274 -28.93 5.64 -1.54
N LEU A 275 -29.83 4.66 -1.43
CA LEU A 275 -30.02 3.88 -0.21
C LEU A 275 -28.84 2.93 -0.01
N VAL A 276 -28.13 3.07 1.13
CA VAL A 276 -27.03 2.19 1.53
C VAL A 276 -27.55 1.07 2.43
N GLU A 277 -28.44 1.40 3.39
CA GLU A 277 -29.07 0.48 4.31
C GLU A 277 -30.53 0.89 4.54
N ASN A 278 -31.44 -0.10 4.63
CA ASN A 278 -32.82 0.12 4.98
C ASN A 278 -33.29 -1.00 5.92
N SER A 279 -33.41 -0.68 7.20
CA SER A 279 -33.83 -1.58 8.27
C SER A 279 -35.16 -1.11 8.89
N ALA A 280 -35.73 -1.91 9.76
CA ALA A 280 -37.06 -1.60 10.38
C ALA A 280 -37.06 -0.28 11.20
N ASN A 281 -35.92 0.15 11.71
CA ASN A 281 -35.78 1.33 12.58
C ASN A 281 -34.56 2.21 12.26
N ARG A 282 -33.91 1.96 11.12
CA ARG A 282 -32.71 2.69 10.71
C ARG A 282 -32.62 2.74 9.19
N ILE A 283 -32.15 3.86 8.68
CA ILE A 283 -31.84 4.05 7.27
C ILE A 283 -30.51 4.77 7.10
N GLN A 284 -29.75 4.37 6.08
CA GLN A 284 -28.57 5.08 5.64
C GLN A 284 -28.75 5.51 4.19
N ILE A 285 -28.54 6.78 3.92
CA ILE A 285 -28.68 7.40 2.61
C ILE A 285 -27.38 8.09 2.24
N LYS A 286 -26.89 7.82 1.03
CA LYS A 286 -25.75 8.54 0.45
C LYS A 286 -26.29 9.79 -0.26
N VAL A 287 -25.99 10.95 0.32
CA VAL A 287 -26.52 12.26 -0.08
C VAL A 287 -25.41 13.14 -0.63
N LYS A 288 -25.67 13.91 -1.66
CA LYS A 288 -24.70 14.90 -2.17
C LYS A 288 -24.32 15.90 -1.08
N ARG A 289 -23.03 16.24 -0.98
CA ARG A 289 -22.47 17.07 0.09
C ARG A 289 -23.19 18.41 0.25
N ASP A 290 -23.54 19.04 -0.86
CA ASP A 290 -24.27 20.31 -0.91
C ASP A 290 -25.75 20.20 -0.50
N GLN A 291 -26.34 19.03 -0.54
CA GLN A 291 -27.75 18.77 -0.23
C GLN A 291 -27.98 18.22 1.18
N VAL A 292 -26.93 17.84 1.92
CA VAL A 292 -27.05 17.16 3.22
C VAL A 292 -27.95 17.90 4.19
N ILE A 293 -27.75 19.23 4.35
CA ILE A 293 -28.54 20.03 5.31
C ILE A 293 -30.02 20.05 4.92
N ALA A 294 -30.32 20.23 3.64
CA ALA A 294 -31.69 20.26 3.13
C ALA A 294 -32.41 18.92 3.32
N VAL A 295 -31.70 17.83 3.00
CA VAL A 295 -32.18 16.45 3.19
C VAL A 295 -32.42 16.14 4.65
N CYS A 296 -31.48 16.46 5.55
CA CYS A 296 -31.65 16.25 6.98
C CYS A 296 -32.86 17.01 7.52
N LYS A 297 -33.06 18.28 7.13
CA LYS A 297 -34.22 19.06 7.54
C LYS A 297 -35.53 18.40 7.11
N GLU A 298 -35.62 17.99 5.84
CA GLU A 298 -36.83 17.33 5.32
C GLU A 298 -37.11 15.96 5.97
N LEU A 299 -36.07 15.22 6.31
CA LEU A 299 -36.19 13.93 7.02
C LEU A 299 -36.66 14.12 8.47
N LEU A 300 -36.16 15.14 9.18
CA LEU A 300 -36.59 15.48 10.53
C LEU A 300 -38.06 15.93 10.58
N ASP A 301 -38.54 16.59 9.52
CA ASP A 301 -39.94 17.02 9.44
C ASP A 301 -40.92 15.85 9.15
N LYS A 302 -40.43 14.75 8.54
CA LYS A 302 -41.32 13.63 8.05
C LYS A 302 -41.22 12.36 8.85
N VAL A 303 -40.12 12.15 9.55
CA VAL A 303 -39.81 10.92 10.30
C VAL A 303 -39.62 11.27 11.78
N PRO A 304 -40.16 10.52 12.73
CA PRO A 304 -39.95 10.74 14.16
C PRO A 304 -38.53 10.26 14.52
N VAL A 305 -37.51 11.05 14.15
CA VAL A 305 -36.11 10.73 14.29
C VAL A 305 -35.71 10.76 15.75
N ASN A 306 -35.09 9.68 16.25
CA ASN A 306 -34.45 9.63 17.57
C ASN A 306 -33.00 10.05 17.53
N ASP A 307 -32.31 9.70 16.45
CA ASP A 307 -30.88 10.00 16.30
C ASP A 307 -30.56 10.22 14.82
N ILE A 308 -29.64 11.15 14.59
CA ILE A 308 -29.13 11.47 13.26
C ILE A 308 -27.60 11.54 13.33
N ASP A 309 -26.97 10.83 12.41
CA ASP A 309 -25.53 10.82 12.26
C ASP A 309 -25.14 11.14 10.79
N ILE A 310 -24.14 11.99 10.61
CA ILE A 310 -23.66 12.42 9.30
C ILE A 310 -22.18 12.09 9.22
N GLN A 311 -21.85 11.11 8.41
CA GLN A 311 -20.49 10.63 8.22
C GLN A 311 -19.96 10.94 6.83
N GLU A 312 -18.64 11.07 6.72
CA GLU A 312 -17.99 11.00 5.42
C GLU A 312 -18.14 9.60 4.83
N VAL A 313 -18.20 9.50 3.50
CA VAL A 313 -18.10 8.19 2.84
C VAL A 313 -16.78 7.51 3.21
N PRO A 314 -16.78 6.17 3.39
CA PRO A 314 -15.53 5.45 3.63
C PRO A 314 -14.50 5.79 2.54
N ILE A 315 -13.27 6.05 2.95
CA ILE A 315 -12.19 6.45 2.02
C ILE A 315 -11.92 5.36 0.98
N GLU A 316 -12.18 4.10 1.33
CA GLU A 316 -12.12 2.95 0.45
C GLU A 316 -13.05 3.10 -0.77
N ASP A 317 -14.26 3.59 -0.54
CA ASP A 317 -15.25 3.77 -1.60
C ASP A 317 -14.87 4.93 -2.52
N VAL A 318 -14.30 6.00 -1.94
CA VAL A 318 -13.78 7.12 -2.72
C VAL A 318 -12.62 6.69 -3.61
N ILE A 319 -11.68 5.91 -3.07
CA ILE A 319 -10.54 5.38 -3.82
C ILE A 319 -11.01 4.41 -4.91
N ARG A 320 -12.01 3.54 -4.63
CA ARG A 320 -12.61 2.69 -5.67
C ARG A 320 -13.22 3.52 -6.80
N GLN A 321 -13.88 4.63 -6.49
CA GLN A 321 -14.44 5.53 -7.51
C GLN A 321 -13.34 6.20 -8.35
N ILE A 322 -12.20 6.58 -7.74
CA ILE A 322 -11.04 7.11 -8.48
C ILE A 322 -10.53 6.08 -9.49
N PHE A 323 -10.49 4.78 -9.11
CA PHE A 323 -10.01 3.70 -10.00
C PHE A 323 -11.04 3.25 -11.05
N ALA A 324 -12.31 3.57 -10.89
CA ALA A 324 -13.37 3.23 -11.82
C ALA A 324 -13.55 4.26 -12.96
N ARG A 325 -12.93 5.45 -12.83
CA ARG A 325 -12.89 6.51 -13.86
C ARG A 325 -11.79 6.23 -14.90
#